data_f4a195ffc0bffb1cefa8eabab054ca9d
#
_entry.id   f4a195ffc0bffb1cefa8eabab054ca9d
#
_cell.length_a   1.000
_cell.length_b   1.000
_cell.length_c   1.000
_cell.angle_alpha   90.00
_cell.angle_beta   90.00
_cell.angle_gamma   90.00
#
_symmetry.space_group_name_H-M   'P 1'
#
loop_
_entity.id
_entity.type
_entity.pdbx_description
1 polymer ?
#
loop_
_entity_poly.entity_id
_entity_poly.type
_entity_poly.pdbx_seq_one_letter_code
_entity_poly.pdbx_strand_id
1 'polypeptide(L)'
;MDITRWTHKRCLAALLAAVPLVAACGSGHGTDTGLRAAGAQPMTSRGTQLVITTDNGVRLRPADDDRVTADRHIRSRWTHQGDTWVLRLSCPARSDGDGQCPRMPEVDVPAGSSVSVSARNAGIEVAGVSATLDLASVNGDVTVTRSGERDGTVRLATRNGSVRAKSLRAARLYAETVNGDVVLGCAGSPRDVSASTTNGSVRLTVPYDAPAYRVSATTRNGRPTVSVPTAGPAEDRGMTLSTVNGDVTARHE
;
A
#
# COMPACT_ATOMS: atom_id res chain seq x y z
N MET A 1 34.82 12.75 37.40
CA MET A 1 34.82 11.96 36.17
C MET A 1 33.36 11.65 35.82
N ASP A 2 32.79 12.57 35.04
CA ASP A 2 31.36 12.54 34.68
C ASP A 2 31.14 11.64 33.47
N ILE A 3 30.28 10.63 33.63
CA ILE A 3 29.82 9.78 32.52
C ILE A 3 28.43 10.24 32.15
N THR A 4 28.36 11.08 31.12
CA THR A 4 27.13 11.59 30.53
C THR A 4 26.37 10.46 29.83
N ARG A 5 25.23 10.07 30.37
CA ARG A 5 24.26 9.13 29.79
C ARG A 5 23.54 9.81 28.62
N TRP A 6 23.78 9.36 27.42
CA TRP A 6 22.96 9.70 26.25
C TRP A 6 21.78 8.75 26.18
N THR A 7 20.64 9.21 26.63
CA THR A 7 19.35 8.54 26.42
C THR A 7 18.76 9.01 25.09
N HIS A 8 18.91 8.22 24.05
CA HIS A 8 18.15 8.41 22.82
C HIS A 8 16.72 7.93 23.01
N LYS A 9 15.84 8.85 23.38
CA LYS A 9 14.39 8.64 23.25
C LYS A 9 14.03 8.71 21.78
N ARG A 10 13.86 7.57 21.14
CA ARG A 10 13.21 7.49 19.81
C ARG A 10 11.73 7.70 20.02
N CYS A 11 11.25 8.92 19.79
CA CYS A 11 9.83 9.20 19.63
C CYS A 11 9.37 8.57 18.33
N LEU A 12 8.53 7.53 18.41
CA LEU A 12 7.69 7.05 17.31
C LEU A 12 6.67 8.16 17.02
N ALA A 13 6.97 9.02 16.07
CA ALA A 13 6.00 9.95 15.53
C ALA A 13 5.08 9.17 14.58
N ALA A 14 3.91 8.79 15.07
CA ALA A 14 2.81 8.36 14.23
C ALA A 14 2.35 9.59 13.42
N LEU A 15 2.79 9.68 12.18
CA LEU A 15 2.30 10.65 11.22
C LEU A 15 0.87 10.24 10.80
N LEU A 16 -0.10 10.65 11.60
CA LEU A 16 -1.46 10.83 11.14
C LEU A 16 -1.46 12.03 10.20
N ALA A 17 -1.52 11.80 8.91
CA ALA A 17 -1.75 12.84 7.94
C ALA A 17 -3.15 13.41 8.18
N ALA A 18 -3.21 14.46 9.00
CA ALA A 18 -4.39 15.30 9.14
C ALA A 18 -4.52 16.12 7.85
N VAL A 19 -5.50 15.78 7.04
CA VAL A 19 -5.93 16.62 5.92
C VAL A 19 -6.63 17.84 6.54
N PRO A 20 -6.13 19.08 6.35
CA PRO A 20 -6.83 20.27 6.84
C PRO A 20 -8.09 20.46 5.98
N LEU A 21 -9.25 20.43 6.64
CA LEU A 21 -10.48 21.00 6.06
C LEU A 21 -10.33 22.51 6.04
N VAL A 22 -9.97 23.05 4.90
CA VAL A 22 -10.09 24.48 4.65
C VAL A 22 -11.52 24.75 4.22
N ALA A 23 -12.31 25.26 5.14
CA ALA A 23 -13.59 25.87 4.81
C ALA A 23 -13.33 27.26 4.21
N ALA A 24 -13.25 27.35 2.90
CA ALA A 24 -13.25 28.63 2.19
C ALA A 24 -14.70 28.92 1.75
N CYS A 25 -15.36 29.82 2.45
CA CYS A 25 -16.52 30.54 1.93
C CYS A 25 -16.04 31.53 0.86
N GLY A 26 -16.22 31.17 -0.39
CA GLY A 26 -16.02 32.04 -1.54
C GLY A 26 -17.22 31.91 -2.46
N SER A 27 -18.07 32.92 -2.52
CA SER A 27 -19.14 33.06 -3.49
C SER A 27 -18.52 33.34 -4.87
N GLY A 28 -18.43 32.26 -5.67
CA GLY A 28 -18.07 32.34 -7.10
C GLY A 28 -19.01 31.46 -7.88
N HIS A 29 -19.75 32.05 -8.80
CA HIS A 29 -20.55 31.35 -9.81
C HIS A 29 -19.64 30.46 -10.65
N GLY A 30 -19.58 29.17 -10.31
CA GLY A 30 -18.99 28.10 -11.10
C GLY A 30 -20.07 27.10 -11.43
N THR A 31 -20.34 26.96 -12.70
CA THR A 31 -21.30 26.03 -13.31
C THR A 31 -21.17 24.64 -12.68
N ASP A 32 -22.22 24.26 -11.97
CA ASP A 32 -22.49 22.93 -11.45
C ASP A 32 -22.58 21.96 -12.64
N THR A 33 -21.47 21.33 -13.00
CA THR A 33 -21.50 20.19 -13.91
C THR A 33 -21.86 18.93 -13.14
N GLY A 34 -23.13 18.67 -13.16
CA GLY A 34 -23.86 17.44 -12.96
C GLY A 34 -23.14 16.23 -12.39
N LEU A 35 -23.76 15.70 -11.35
CA LEU A 35 -23.77 14.30 -10.95
C LEU A 35 -23.80 13.37 -12.18
N ARG A 36 -22.63 13.01 -12.71
CA ARG A 36 -22.54 11.91 -13.66
C ARG A 36 -22.32 10.62 -12.89
N ALA A 37 -23.34 9.78 -12.94
CA ALA A 37 -23.26 8.38 -12.62
C ALA A 37 -22.06 7.72 -13.28
N ALA A 38 -21.40 6.82 -12.52
CA ALA A 38 -20.47 5.77 -12.96
C ALA A 38 -19.85 5.99 -14.34
N GLY A 39 -18.94 6.94 -14.49
CA GLY A 39 -18.24 7.19 -15.73
C GLY A 39 -16.75 6.87 -15.57
N ALA A 40 -16.21 6.12 -16.52
CA ALA A 40 -14.78 5.97 -16.67
C ALA A 40 -14.13 7.36 -16.79
N GLN A 41 -13.12 7.64 -15.96
CA GLN A 41 -12.39 8.91 -16.00
C GLN A 41 -11.06 8.70 -16.73
N PRO A 42 -10.77 9.45 -17.80
CA PRO A 42 -9.48 9.34 -18.46
C PRO A 42 -8.38 9.90 -17.54
N MET A 43 -7.37 9.09 -17.28
CA MET A 43 -6.15 9.53 -16.61
C MET A 43 -5.05 9.65 -17.67
N THR A 44 -4.98 10.79 -18.33
CA THR A 44 -4.21 10.98 -19.55
C THR A 44 -2.74 11.35 -19.37
N SER A 45 -2.16 11.28 -18.18
CA SER A 45 -0.75 11.64 -18.03
C SER A 45 0.01 10.75 -17.07
N ARG A 46 1.22 10.35 -17.46
CA ARG A 46 2.23 9.82 -16.55
C ARG A 46 2.46 10.83 -15.42
N GLY A 47 2.38 10.37 -14.18
CA GLY A 47 2.53 11.22 -13.00
C GLY A 47 1.21 11.60 -12.31
N THR A 48 0.06 11.26 -12.89
CA THR A 48 -1.24 11.47 -12.25
C THR A 48 -1.39 10.54 -11.04
N GLN A 49 -1.79 11.10 -9.91
CA GLN A 49 -2.04 10.37 -8.69
C GLN A 49 -3.53 9.99 -8.60
N LEU A 50 -3.80 8.71 -8.37
CA LEU A 50 -5.13 8.20 -8.04
C LEU A 50 -5.22 7.89 -6.55
N VAL A 51 -6.12 8.56 -5.85
CA VAL A 51 -6.42 8.30 -4.44
C VAL A 51 -7.79 7.64 -4.33
N ILE A 52 -7.84 6.43 -3.79
CA ILE A 52 -9.09 5.68 -3.58
C ILE A 52 -9.37 5.61 -2.08
N THR A 53 -10.56 6.03 -1.68
CA THR A 53 -11.02 5.92 -0.29
C THR A 53 -12.30 5.12 -0.20
N THR A 54 -12.34 4.16 0.74
CA THR A 54 -13.50 3.29 0.93
C THR A 54 -13.64 2.87 2.40
N ASP A 55 -14.86 2.72 2.87
CA ASP A 55 -15.14 2.11 4.18
C ASP A 55 -15.16 0.58 4.10
N ASN A 56 -15.30 0.01 2.90
CA ASN A 56 -15.22 -1.41 2.60
C ASN A 56 -13.80 -1.80 2.13
N GLY A 57 -13.66 -2.96 1.52
CA GLY A 57 -12.46 -3.32 0.78
C GLY A 57 -12.49 -2.81 -0.66
N VAL A 58 -11.44 -3.13 -1.41
CA VAL A 58 -11.36 -2.84 -2.84
C VAL A 58 -10.44 -3.84 -3.53
N ARG A 59 -10.77 -4.17 -4.77
CA ARG A 59 -9.93 -4.97 -5.66
C ARG A 59 -9.46 -4.11 -6.83
N LEU A 60 -8.14 -4.04 -7.02
CA LEU A 60 -7.56 -3.33 -8.16
C LEU A 60 -7.12 -4.32 -9.23
N ARG A 61 -7.44 -3.98 -10.47
CA ARG A 61 -7.06 -4.71 -11.69
C ARG A 61 -6.36 -3.78 -12.68
N PRO A 62 -5.57 -4.30 -13.61
CA PRO A 62 -5.09 -3.47 -14.70
C PRO A 62 -6.25 -3.06 -15.62
N ALA A 63 -6.29 -1.79 -16.01
CA ALA A 63 -7.17 -1.33 -17.05
C ALA A 63 -6.61 -1.70 -18.44
N ASP A 64 -7.50 -1.94 -19.39
CA ASP A 64 -7.14 -2.20 -20.79
C ASP A 64 -6.81 -0.90 -21.55
N ASP A 65 -7.22 0.24 -21.01
CA ASP A 65 -7.03 1.57 -21.57
C ASP A 65 -6.51 2.58 -20.52
N ASP A 66 -6.37 3.86 -20.91
CA ASP A 66 -5.92 4.92 -20.02
C ASP A 66 -7.04 5.47 -19.11
N ARG A 67 -8.03 4.66 -18.78
CA ARG A 67 -9.17 5.07 -17.95
C ARG A 67 -9.23 4.29 -16.66
N VAL A 68 -9.59 5.00 -15.60
CA VAL A 68 -10.00 4.36 -14.35
C VAL A 68 -11.49 4.07 -14.40
N THR A 69 -11.86 2.81 -14.20
CA THR A 69 -13.26 2.40 -14.10
C THR A 69 -13.53 1.82 -12.70
N ALA A 70 -14.74 1.96 -12.23
CA ALA A 70 -15.18 1.40 -10.96
C ALA A 70 -16.47 0.58 -11.15
N ASP A 71 -16.62 -0.45 -10.33
CA ASP A 71 -17.81 -1.31 -10.31
C ASP A 71 -19.11 -0.48 -10.30
N ARG A 72 -20.06 -0.84 -11.14
CA ARG A 72 -21.35 -0.13 -11.31
C ARG A 72 -22.27 -0.27 -10.09
N HIS A 73 -22.05 -1.30 -9.28
CA HIS A 73 -22.89 -1.61 -8.11
C HIS A 73 -22.48 -0.83 -6.85
N ILE A 74 -21.45 0.03 -6.97
CA ILE A 74 -21.01 0.90 -5.88
C ILE A 74 -21.23 2.37 -6.27
N ARG A 75 -21.59 3.19 -5.28
CA ARG A 75 -21.64 4.64 -5.49
C ARG A 75 -20.21 5.18 -5.54
N SER A 76 -19.83 5.73 -6.65
CA SER A 76 -18.52 6.38 -6.87
C SER A 76 -18.70 7.89 -6.94
N ARG A 77 -17.85 8.61 -6.20
CA ARG A 77 -17.77 10.08 -6.28
C ARG A 77 -16.35 10.46 -6.65
N TRP A 78 -16.23 11.23 -7.70
CA TRP A 78 -14.96 11.72 -8.21
C TRP A 78 -14.75 13.18 -7.82
N THR A 79 -13.54 13.52 -7.40
CA THR A 79 -13.04 14.89 -7.29
C THR A 79 -11.66 14.96 -7.91
N HIS A 80 -11.30 16.12 -8.44
CA HIS A 80 -10.02 16.35 -9.11
C HIS A 80 -9.42 17.66 -8.61
N GLN A 81 -8.15 17.60 -8.23
CA GLN A 81 -7.41 18.78 -7.77
C GLN A 81 -5.94 18.68 -8.25
N GLY A 82 -5.54 19.56 -9.14
CA GLY A 82 -4.21 19.49 -9.78
C GLY A 82 -4.02 18.15 -10.51
N ASP A 83 -2.96 17.43 -10.22
CA ASP A 83 -2.66 16.11 -10.81
C ASP A 83 -3.24 14.93 -10.02
N THR A 84 -4.08 15.22 -9.02
CA THR A 84 -4.65 14.20 -8.14
C THR A 84 -6.12 13.97 -8.42
N TRP A 85 -6.48 12.73 -8.75
CA TRP A 85 -7.84 12.24 -8.82
C TRP A 85 -8.20 11.50 -7.55
N VAL A 86 -9.32 11.86 -6.93
CA VAL A 86 -9.82 11.20 -5.73
C VAL A 86 -11.12 10.48 -6.08
N LEU A 87 -11.10 9.16 -5.90
CA LEU A 87 -12.26 8.29 -6.04
C LEU A 87 -12.73 7.86 -4.64
N ARG A 88 -13.90 8.32 -4.25
CA ARG A 88 -14.55 7.83 -3.03
C ARG A 88 -15.59 6.79 -3.39
N LEU A 89 -15.43 5.59 -2.84
CA LEU A 89 -16.35 4.47 -2.99
C LEU A 89 -17.20 4.36 -1.73
N SER A 90 -18.54 4.28 -1.91
CA SER A 90 -19.46 4.12 -0.79
C SER A 90 -20.65 3.26 -1.20
N CYS A 91 -21.18 2.50 -0.25
CA CYS A 91 -22.43 1.79 -0.46
C CYS A 91 -23.60 2.77 -0.54
N PRO A 92 -24.56 2.57 -1.44
CA PRO A 92 -25.82 3.30 -1.38
C PRO A 92 -26.49 3.03 -0.03
N ALA A 93 -27.07 4.06 0.57
CA ALA A 93 -27.97 3.86 1.71
C ALA A 93 -29.08 2.91 1.27
N ARG A 94 -29.46 1.95 2.14
CA ARG A 94 -30.53 0.99 1.85
C ARG A 94 -31.76 1.75 1.39
N SER A 95 -32.01 1.73 0.13
CA SER A 95 -33.29 2.10 -0.49
C SER A 95 -33.70 0.89 -1.34
N ASP A 96 -34.74 0.24 -0.90
CA ASP A 96 -35.68 -0.65 -1.60
C ASP A 96 -35.24 -1.13 -3.01
N GLY A 97 -34.40 -2.14 -3.06
CA GLY A 97 -34.02 -2.77 -4.31
C GLY A 97 -32.80 -3.67 -4.16
N ASP A 98 -32.84 -4.83 -4.77
CA ASP A 98 -31.95 -5.99 -4.72
C ASP A 98 -30.43 -5.78 -4.93
N GLY A 99 -29.88 -4.62 -4.67
CA GLY A 99 -28.46 -4.32 -4.84
C GLY A 99 -27.67 -4.50 -3.56
N GLN A 100 -27.17 -5.71 -3.28
CA GLN A 100 -26.15 -5.88 -2.24
C GLN A 100 -24.88 -5.14 -2.66
N CYS A 101 -24.46 -4.18 -1.84
CA CYS A 101 -23.18 -3.50 -2.05
C CYS A 101 -22.02 -4.51 -2.00
N PRO A 102 -21.18 -4.58 -3.03
CA PRO A 102 -20.05 -5.50 -3.04
C PRO A 102 -19.09 -5.18 -1.91
N ARG A 103 -18.66 -6.21 -1.17
CA ARG A 103 -17.65 -6.04 -0.10
C ARG A 103 -16.29 -5.64 -0.65
N MET A 104 -16.00 -6.05 -1.87
CA MET A 104 -14.75 -5.82 -2.58
C MET A 104 -15.06 -5.33 -4.00
N PRO A 105 -15.53 -4.07 -4.16
CA PRO A 105 -15.73 -3.50 -5.49
C PRO A 105 -14.44 -3.51 -6.29
N GLU A 106 -14.57 -3.70 -7.59
CA GLU A 106 -13.44 -3.72 -8.51
C GLU A 106 -13.19 -2.32 -9.09
N VAL A 107 -11.92 -1.97 -9.20
CA VAL A 107 -11.45 -0.74 -9.83
C VAL A 107 -10.33 -1.09 -10.79
N ASP A 108 -10.51 -0.75 -12.07
CA ASP A 108 -9.49 -0.90 -13.08
C ASP A 108 -8.59 0.32 -13.10
N VAL A 109 -7.28 0.08 -13.12
CA VAL A 109 -6.26 1.12 -12.99
C VAL A 109 -5.30 1.09 -14.16
N PRO A 110 -5.09 2.20 -14.88
CA PRO A 110 -4.11 2.30 -15.95
C PRO A 110 -2.67 2.08 -15.46
N ALA A 111 -1.84 1.52 -16.32
CA ALA A 111 -0.41 1.35 -16.07
C ALA A 111 0.31 2.71 -15.92
N GLY A 112 1.39 2.74 -15.13
CA GLY A 112 2.22 3.94 -14.92
C GLY A 112 1.59 5.01 -14.03
N SER A 113 0.47 4.70 -13.37
CA SER A 113 -0.17 5.58 -12.40
C SER A 113 0.55 5.54 -11.05
N SER A 114 0.32 6.54 -10.21
CA SER A 114 0.62 6.48 -8.77
C SER A 114 -0.68 6.26 -8.01
N VAL A 115 -0.82 5.14 -7.32
CA VAL A 115 -2.09 4.71 -6.71
C VAL A 115 -1.97 4.65 -5.20
N SER A 116 -2.82 5.42 -4.51
CA SER A 116 -2.98 5.39 -3.06
C SER A 116 -4.37 4.87 -2.70
N VAL A 117 -4.44 3.87 -1.83
CA VAL A 117 -5.71 3.27 -1.38
C VAL A 117 -5.81 3.30 0.13
N SER A 118 -6.92 3.81 0.64
CA SER A 118 -7.26 3.74 2.06
C SER A 118 -8.59 3.01 2.25
N ALA A 119 -8.53 1.83 2.90
CA ALA A 119 -9.68 1.02 3.25
C ALA A 119 -9.83 0.92 4.77
N ARG A 120 -11.07 0.75 5.27
CA ARG A 120 -11.29 0.72 6.73
C ARG A 120 -11.69 -0.65 7.27
N ASN A 121 -12.74 -1.26 6.72
CA ASN A 121 -13.39 -2.42 7.32
C ASN A 121 -13.20 -3.72 6.55
N ALA A 122 -12.39 -3.72 5.50
CA ALA A 122 -12.05 -4.91 4.75
C ALA A 122 -10.67 -4.75 4.08
N GLY A 123 -10.21 -5.81 3.42
CA GLY A 123 -8.89 -5.84 2.81
C GLY A 123 -8.77 -5.09 1.49
N ILE A 124 -7.56 -5.01 1.02
CA ILE A 124 -7.19 -4.49 -0.29
C ILE A 124 -6.56 -5.63 -1.09
N GLU A 125 -7.06 -5.89 -2.28
CA GLU A 125 -6.52 -6.89 -3.19
C GLU A 125 -6.06 -6.22 -4.49
N VAL A 126 -4.81 -6.44 -4.87
CA VAL A 126 -4.22 -5.86 -6.09
C VAL A 126 -3.59 -6.98 -6.92
N ALA A 127 -3.97 -7.09 -8.18
CA ALA A 127 -3.43 -8.12 -9.05
C ALA A 127 -3.11 -7.58 -10.44
N GLY A 128 -1.85 -7.72 -10.87
CA GLY A 128 -1.39 -7.37 -12.21
C GLY A 128 -1.22 -5.88 -12.49
N VAL A 129 -1.35 -5.03 -11.49
CA VAL A 129 -1.28 -3.56 -11.66
C VAL A 129 0.17 -3.09 -11.70
N SER A 130 0.57 -2.47 -12.81
CA SER A 130 1.89 -1.85 -12.99
C SER A 130 1.84 -0.39 -12.60
N ALA A 131 2.06 -0.11 -11.31
CA ALA A 131 1.95 1.21 -10.71
C ALA A 131 2.83 1.34 -9.47
N THR A 132 3.15 2.58 -9.08
CA THR A 132 3.59 2.87 -7.72
C THR A 132 2.38 2.71 -6.78
N LEU A 133 2.54 1.95 -5.69
CA LEU A 133 1.43 1.55 -4.83
C LEU A 133 1.65 2.02 -3.39
N ASP A 134 0.64 2.68 -2.82
CA ASP A 134 0.55 3.01 -1.40
C ASP A 134 -0.81 2.52 -0.86
N LEU A 135 -0.81 1.37 -0.19
CA LEU A 135 -2.01 0.64 0.20
C LEU A 135 -2.11 0.56 1.73
N ALA A 136 -3.17 1.13 2.29
CA ALA A 136 -3.41 1.14 3.72
C ALA A 136 -4.80 0.61 4.07
N SER A 137 -4.88 -0.38 4.97
CA SER A 137 -6.13 -0.86 5.57
C SER A 137 -6.11 -0.69 7.09
N VAL A 138 -7.27 -0.60 7.71
CA VAL A 138 -7.37 -0.66 9.18
C VAL A 138 -7.70 -2.09 9.62
N ASN A 139 -8.75 -2.68 9.03
CA ASN A 139 -9.21 -4.02 9.38
C ASN A 139 -9.34 -4.86 8.13
N GLY A 140 -8.32 -5.60 7.81
CA GLY A 140 -8.29 -6.52 6.69
C GLY A 140 -6.89 -6.71 6.13
N ASP A 141 -6.75 -7.76 5.37
CA ASP A 141 -5.48 -8.10 4.73
C ASP A 141 -5.17 -7.16 3.55
N VAL A 142 -3.90 -6.91 3.32
CA VAL A 142 -3.42 -6.28 2.10
C VAL A 142 -2.73 -7.36 1.27
N THR A 143 -3.34 -7.72 0.13
CA THR A 143 -2.84 -8.76 -0.75
C THR A 143 -2.46 -8.19 -2.10
N VAL A 144 -1.21 -8.40 -2.52
CA VAL A 144 -0.69 -7.88 -3.79
C VAL A 144 -0.04 -9.00 -4.59
N THR A 145 -0.43 -9.15 -5.85
CA THR A 145 0.09 -10.22 -6.71
C THR A 145 0.54 -9.66 -8.07
N ARG A 146 1.76 -9.97 -8.50
CA ARG A 146 2.35 -9.60 -9.80
C ARG A 146 2.17 -8.12 -10.14
N SER A 147 2.38 -7.25 -9.16
CA SER A 147 2.12 -5.82 -9.27
C SER A 147 3.35 -5.00 -8.87
N GLY A 148 3.25 -3.67 -9.06
CA GLY A 148 4.32 -2.72 -8.83
C GLY A 148 5.16 -2.46 -10.06
N GLU A 149 6.14 -1.57 -9.93
CA GLU A 149 7.06 -1.16 -10.99
C GLU A 149 8.52 -1.34 -10.52
N ARG A 150 9.41 -1.69 -11.44
CA ARG A 150 10.82 -1.96 -11.15
C ARG A 150 11.50 -0.82 -10.38
N ASP A 151 11.28 0.42 -10.83
CA ASP A 151 11.90 1.61 -10.25
C ASP A 151 10.97 2.35 -9.26
N GLY A 152 9.77 1.80 -9.05
CA GLY A 152 8.73 2.35 -8.20
C GLY A 152 8.92 2.04 -6.71
N THR A 153 8.02 2.65 -5.94
CA THR A 153 7.89 2.38 -4.51
C THR A 153 6.58 1.63 -4.25
N VAL A 154 6.65 0.58 -3.44
CA VAL A 154 5.46 -0.13 -2.95
C VAL A 154 5.42 0.00 -1.43
N ARG A 155 4.34 0.57 -0.92
CA ARG A 155 4.05 0.69 0.51
C ARG A 155 2.77 -0.06 0.84
N LEU A 156 2.83 -0.97 1.79
CA LEU A 156 1.73 -1.85 2.20
C LEU A 156 1.56 -1.76 3.72
N ALA A 157 0.41 -1.32 4.19
CA ALA A 157 0.16 -1.15 5.61
C ALA A 157 -1.21 -1.71 6.01
N THR A 158 -1.27 -2.35 7.17
CA THR A 158 -2.54 -2.66 7.82
C THR A 158 -2.38 -2.58 9.33
N ARG A 159 -3.47 -2.47 10.08
CA ARG A 159 -3.41 -2.56 11.53
C ARG A 159 -3.80 -3.97 12.00
N ASN A 160 -4.92 -4.47 11.52
CA ASN A 160 -5.47 -5.77 11.90
C ASN A 160 -5.67 -6.60 10.64
N GLY A 161 -4.65 -7.36 10.30
CA GLY A 161 -4.58 -8.20 9.11
C GLY A 161 -3.14 -8.48 8.74
N SER A 162 -2.97 -9.31 7.76
CA SER A 162 -1.65 -9.65 7.22
C SER A 162 -1.37 -8.87 5.94
N VAL A 163 -0.10 -8.60 5.71
CA VAL A 163 0.40 -8.12 4.42
C VAL A 163 0.96 -9.32 3.66
N ARG A 164 0.37 -9.61 2.52
CA ARG A 164 0.81 -10.71 1.64
C ARG A 164 1.09 -10.20 0.24
N ALA A 165 2.31 -10.37 -0.20
CA ALA A 165 2.72 -9.96 -1.53
C ALA A 165 3.44 -11.10 -2.24
N LYS A 166 3.09 -11.33 -3.51
CA LYS A 166 3.71 -12.34 -4.36
C LYS A 166 4.11 -11.74 -5.70
N SER A 167 5.35 -12.01 -6.10
CA SER A 167 5.92 -11.55 -7.38
C SER A 167 5.86 -10.02 -7.52
N LEU A 168 6.25 -9.29 -6.47
CA LEU A 168 6.33 -7.84 -6.47
C LEU A 168 7.51 -7.33 -7.29
N ARG A 169 7.31 -6.18 -7.92
CA ARG A 169 8.37 -5.39 -8.56
C ARG A 169 8.43 -4.02 -7.89
N ALA A 170 9.57 -3.70 -7.29
CA ALA A 170 9.78 -2.40 -6.65
C ALA A 170 11.27 -2.12 -6.51
N ALA A 171 11.68 -0.85 -6.57
CA ALA A 171 12.98 -0.42 -6.10
C ALA A 171 12.99 -0.30 -4.58
N ARG A 172 11.91 0.21 -4.00
CA ARG A 172 11.73 0.36 -2.56
C ARG A 172 10.43 -0.32 -2.10
N LEU A 173 10.54 -1.14 -1.08
CA LEU A 173 9.42 -1.91 -0.54
C LEU A 173 9.28 -1.67 0.96
N TYR A 174 8.12 -1.16 1.36
CA TYR A 174 7.76 -0.93 2.75
C TYR A 174 6.52 -1.75 3.08
N ALA A 175 6.57 -2.53 4.15
CA ALA A 175 5.44 -3.35 4.59
C ALA A 175 5.32 -3.33 6.10
N GLU A 176 4.14 -3.01 6.61
CA GLU A 176 3.93 -2.98 8.05
C GLU A 176 2.54 -3.47 8.46
N THR A 177 2.49 -4.12 9.62
CA THR A 177 1.24 -4.43 10.30
C THR A 177 1.44 -4.35 11.82
N VAL A 178 0.35 -4.31 12.56
CA VAL A 178 0.40 -4.46 14.02
C VAL A 178 0.06 -5.90 14.41
N ASN A 179 -1.03 -6.43 13.86
CA ASN A 179 -1.52 -7.76 14.18
C ASN A 179 -1.68 -8.59 12.91
N GLY A 180 -0.68 -9.38 12.60
CA GLY A 180 -0.64 -10.27 11.44
C GLY A 180 0.77 -10.49 10.92
N ASP A 181 0.89 -11.35 9.95
CA ASP A 181 2.16 -11.66 9.30
C ASP A 181 2.45 -10.69 8.15
N VAL A 182 3.73 -10.45 7.92
CA VAL A 182 4.23 -9.80 6.69
C VAL A 182 4.94 -10.85 5.86
N VAL A 183 4.36 -11.18 4.70
CA VAL A 183 4.91 -12.18 3.79
C VAL A 183 5.13 -11.52 2.42
N LEU A 184 6.38 -11.38 2.03
CA LEU A 184 6.80 -10.68 0.83
C LEU A 184 7.58 -11.61 -0.10
N GLY A 185 7.13 -11.76 -1.34
CA GLY A 185 7.85 -12.41 -2.43
C GLY A 185 8.12 -11.40 -3.55
N CYS A 186 9.37 -11.19 -3.85
CA CYS A 186 9.82 -10.24 -4.88
C CYS A 186 10.11 -10.97 -6.20
N ALA A 187 9.64 -10.43 -7.33
CA ALA A 187 10.00 -10.90 -8.66
C ALA A 187 11.29 -10.27 -9.19
N GLY A 188 11.85 -9.31 -8.47
CA GLY A 188 13.11 -8.65 -8.74
C GLY A 188 13.84 -8.38 -7.44
N SER A 189 15.02 -7.76 -7.55
CA SER A 189 15.89 -7.47 -6.42
C SER A 189 15.69 -6.00 -5.99
N PRO A 190 14.81 -5.70 -5.02
CA PRO A 190 14.63 -4.32 -4.56
C PRO A 190 15.93 -3.75 -4.00
N ARG A 191 16.09 -2.42 -4.05
CA ARG A 191 17.22 -1.75 -3.43
C ARG A 191 17.06 -1.66 -1.92
N ASP A 192 15.86 -1.27 -1.49
CA ASP A 192 15.54 -1.09 -0.09
C ASP A 192 14.29 -1.88 0.29
N VAL A 193 14.37 -2.65 1.36
CA VAL A 193 13.24 -3.34 1.96
C VAL A 193 13.15 -2.98 3.44
N SER A 194 11.97 -2.53 3.87
CA SER A 194 11.64 -2.37 5.27
C SER A 194 10.34 -3.11 5.57
N ALA A 195 10.40 -4.13 6.41
CA ALA A 195 9.23 -4.91 6.78
C ALA A 195 9.14 -5.09 8.29
N SER A 196 7.97 -4.81 8.87
CA SER A 196 7.79 -4.88 10.31
C SER A 196 6.40 -5.35 10.70
N THR A 197 6.34 -6.03 11.84
CA THR A 197 5.09 -6.34 12.55
C THR A 197 5.29 -6.26 14.05
N THR A 198 4.21 -6.14 14.82
CA THR A 198 4.29 -6.29 16.27
C THR A 198 3.96 -7.72 16.67
N ASN A 199 2.87 -8.27 16.17
CA ASN A 199 2.39 -9.61 16.50
C ASN A 199 2.22 -10.44 15.23
N GLY A 200 3.24 -11.20 14.89
CA GLY A 200 3.32 -12.03 13.70
C GLY A 200 4.75 -12.19 13.22
N SER A 201 4.92 -12.94 12.18
CA SER A 201 6.24 -13.20 11.58
C SER A 201 6.47 -12.33 10.33
N VAL A 202 7.72 -12.01 10.06
CA VAL A 202 8.17 -11.36 8.82
C VAL A 202 8.90 -12.38 7.95
N ARG A 203 8.42 -12.60 6.73
CA ARG A 203 9.06 -13.46 5.74
C ARG A 203 9.29 -12.69 4.45
N LEU A 204 10.54 -12.62 4.04
CA LEU A 204 10.95 -12.03 2.77
C LEU A 204 11.60 -13.11 1.90
N THR A 205 11.16 -13.18 0.65
CA THR A 205 11.77 -14.03 -0.38
C THR A 205 12.19 -13.14 -1.55
N VAL A 206 13.44 -13.23 -1.95
CA VAL A 206 14.01 -12.55 -3.12
C VAL A 206 14.45 -13.58 -4.16
N PRO A 207 14.64 -13.20 -5.45
CA PRO A 207 15.16 -14.11 -6.46
C PRO A 207 16.52 -14.71 -6.08
N TYR A 208 16.82 -15.90 -6.60
CA TYR A 208 18.06 -16.60 -6.33
C TYR A 208 19.31 -15.81 -6.77
N ASP A 209 19.20 -15.05 -7.85
CA ASP A 209 20.26 -14.20 -8.41
C ASP A 209 20.32 -12.80 -7.77
N ALA A 210 19.61 -12.61 -6.65
CA ALA A 210 19.64 -11.32 -5.97
C ALA A 210 21.04 -10.97 -5.48
N PRO A 211 21.47 -9.69 -5.63
CA PRO A 211 22.76 -9.24 -5.13
C PRO A 211 22.84 -9.30 -3.61
N ALA A 212 24.02 -9.11 -3.05
CA ALA A 212 24.19 -9.04 -1.61
C ALA A 212 23.52 -7.79 -1.00
N TYR A 213 23.08 -7.90 0.25
CA TYR A 213 22.40 -6.83 0.98
C TYR A 213 23.04 -6.58 2.34
N ARG A 214 22.98 -5.34 2.79
CA ARG A 214 23.14 -5.03 4.20
C ARG A 214 21.84 -5.43 4.92
N VAL A 215 21.88 -6.52 5.71
CA VAL A 215 20.68 -7.09 6.34
C VAL A 215 20.66 -6.80 7.84
N SER A 216 19.55 -6.23 8.31
CA SER A 216 19.21 -6.12 9.72
C SER A 216 17.92 -6.91 9.96
N ALA A 217 18.03 -8.05 10.63
CA ALA A 217 16.89 -8.91 10.98
C ALA A 217 16.81 -9.03 12.51
N THR A 218 15.74 -8.49 13.10
CA THR A 218 15.60 -8.40 14.56
C THR A 218 14.24 -8.90 15.02
N THR A 219 14.23 -9.62 16.13
CA THR A 219 13.01 -9.99 16.84
C THR A 219 13.26 -9.92 18.35
N ARG A 220 12.21 -9.67 19.13
CA ARG A 220 12.31 -9.74 20.60
C ARG A 220 11.97 -11.14 21.11
N ASN A 221 10.90 -11.72 20.58
CA ASN A 221 10.40 -13.03 20.96
C ASN A 221 10.24 -13.90 19.72
N GLY A 222 11.32 -14.53 19.27
CA GLY A 222 11.38 -15.37 18.08
C GLY A 222 12.82 -15.57 17.58
N ARG A 223 12.96 -16.08 16.37
CA ARG A 223 14.27 -16.38 15.76
C ARG A 223 14.45 -15.59 14.47
N PRO A 224 15.57 -14.86 14.32
CA PRO A 224 15.96 -14.32 13.03
C PRO A 224 16.72 -15.40 12.22
N THR A 225 16.33 -15.57 10.95
CA THR A 225 17.01 -16.47 10.01
C THR A 225 17.28 -15.71 8.71
N VAL A 226 18.55 -15.61 8.33
CA VAL A 226 18.98 -14.91 7.12
C VAL A 226 19.74 -15.89 6.24
N SER A 227 19.20 -16.15 5.06
CA SER A 227 19.77 -17.05 4.04
C SER A 227 19.88 -16.36 2.67
N VAL A 228 19.98 -15.03 2.65
CA VAL A 228 20.27 -14.23 1.46
C VAL A 228 21.75 -13.82 1.47
N PRO A 229 22.36 -13.52 0.31
CA PRO A 229 23.72 -12.98 0.28
C PRO A 229 23.81 -11.68 1.09
N THR A 230 24.77 -11.63 2.01
CA THR A 230 24.97 -10.47 2.89
C THR A 230 26.24 -9.72 2.56
N ALA A 231 26.20 -8.40 2.65
CA ALA A 231 27.31 -7.51 2.45
C ALA A 231 27.53 -6.58 3.64
N GLY A 232 28.69 -5.94 3.67
CA GLY A 232 29.09 -5.02 4.72
C GLY A 232 28.32 -3.68 4.68
N PRO A 233 28.64 -2.77 5.62
CA PRO A 233 27.92 -1.50 5.77
C PRO A 233 28.08 -0.53 4.60
N ALA A 234 29.04 -0.72 3.72
CA ALA A 234 29.24 0.10 2.51
C ALA A 234 28.28 -0.22 1.37
N GLU A 235 27.48 -1.31 1.50
CA GLU A 235 26.49 -1.68 0.48
C GLU A 235 25.30 -0.73 0.48
N ASP A 236 24.94 -0.24 -0.70
CA ASP A 236 23.80 0.67 -0.88
C ASP A 236 22.44 -0.03 -0.78
N ARG A 237 22.40 -1.37 -0.93
CA ARG A 237 21.18 -2.15 -0.83
C ARG A 237 20.94 -2.58 0.62
N GLY A 238 19.74 -2.34 1.10
CA GLY A 238 19.38 -2.58 2.49
C GLY A 238 18.12 -3.39 2.70
N MET A 239 18.16 -4.28 3.70
CA MET A 239 16.98 -4.97 4.23
C MET A 239 16.90 -4.75 5.73
N THR A 240 15.79 -4.18 6.19
CA THR A 240 15.46 -4.03 7.61
C THR A 240 14.17 -4.79 7.90
N LEU A 241 14.28 -5.89 8.62
CA LEU A 241 13.17 -6.78 8.94
C LEU A 241 13.04 -6.87 10.47
N SER A 242 11.84 -6.63 11.01
CA SER A 242 11.68 -6.63 12.46
C SER A 242 10.30 -7.13 12.90
N THR A 243 10.29 -7.81 14.05
CA THR A 243 9.05 -8.11 14.77
C THR A 243 9.26 -7.99 16.28
N VAL A 244 8.19 -7.92 17.05
CA VAL A 244 8.25 -8.07 18.49
C VAL A 244 7.98 -9.53 18.87
N ASN A 245 6.89 -10.11 18.33
CA ASN A 245 6.46 -11.47 18.64
C ASN A 245 6.31 -12.27 17.35
N GLY A 246 7.29 -13.12 17.06
CA GLY A 246 7.33 -13.98 15.89
C GLY A 246 8.73 -14.09 15.29
N ASP A 247 8.84 -14.82 14.22
CA ASP A 247 10.10 -15.08 13.54
C ASP A 247 10.35 -14.06 12.41
N VAL A 248 11.62 -13.82 12.14
CA VAL A 248 12.05 -13.04 10.98
C VAL A 248 12.83 -13.94 10.04
N THR A 249 12.41 -14.05 8.80
CA THR A 249 13.08 -14.88 7.79
C THR A 249 13.35 -14.09 6.52
N ALA A 250 14.59 -14.04 6.07
CA ALA A 250 14.99 -13.58 4.75
C ALA A 250 15.65 -14.71 3.99
N ARG A 251 15.11 -15.08 2.82
CA ARG A 251 15.61 -16.17 2.00
C ARG A 251 15.53 -15.84 0.50
N HIS A 252 16.27 -16.57 -0.31
CA HIS A 252 16.04 -16.63 -1.77
C HIS A 252 15.24 -17.88 -2.16
N GLU A 253 14.58 -17.82 -3.32
CA GLU A 253 13.88 -18.97 -3.91
C GLU A 253 14.88 -20.03 -4.34
#